data_eca1a0178764bb042a5e5092c283c61b
#
_entry.id   eca1a0178764bb042a5e5092c283c61b
#
_cell.length_a   1.000
_cell.length_b   1.000
_cell.length_c   1.000
_cell.angle_alpha   90.00
_cell.angle_beta   90.00
_cell.angle_gamma   90.00
#
_symmetry.space_group_name_H-M   'P 1'
#
loop_
_entity.id
_entity.type
_entity.pdbx_description
1 polymer ?
#
loop_
_entity_poly.entity_id
_entity_poly.type
_entity_poly.pdbx_seq_one_letter_code
_entity_poly.pdbx_strand_id
1 'polypeptide(L)'
;MDSNQPIHHERHVRIICVGAGASGLLFAYKLQRSFSNFSLVIYEKNPEIAGTWFENRYPGCACDVPSHNYTWSFEPKTNWSASYASSKEIFDYFDNFAHKYGLRHYCRVRHQVIGAAWNTQHGGYDVRVRDLQSGQEWNDSCDILINAGGILNSWRWPAIPGLAKYKGKLVHTANWDDSIVLKGKHVGLIGNGSSGIQVLPAVLPEVRKVTTFIREPTWVSPVKGLEQHIFSEEEKQAFAASSEHLTEYRRGIERGMNGQFAIFLRNTEGQRSTREYMTQQMKEKLNNIELEKALIPEWSVGCRRITPGVGYLESLGDEKVKVVYGNITEVTEKGCICDDGNEYPVDVLVCATGFDTSFRPRFPIIGPAGNNLQDEWRDEPKSYFGIAAAGIPNYLTFLGPNSPVGNGPVLIAIEAQADYMMKLIDHYQTTNIRSFAPTAEAVNEFIEFKDHFMRRTVWADGCRSWYKATDPNGPVTGLWPGSTLHYIEALNEVRLDDWDVKYNGNRFAWLGNGYSQTEIDETADWAYYIRDRDDGEYHSRNKRLRILNKSGTRQLEPTAFTVFPRI
;
A
#
# COMPACT_ATOMS: atom_id res chain seq x y z
N MET A 1 -18.90 -38.12 2.77
CA MET A 1 -19.57 -36.84 3.04
C MET A 1 -20.14 -36.96 4.44
N ASP A 2 -19.57 -36.24 5.39
CA ASP A 2 -20.19 -36.13 6.71
C ASP A 2 -21.42 -35.25 6.60
N SER A 3 -22.56 -35.93 6.41
CA SER A 3 -23.84 -35.27 6.19
C SER A 3 -24.50 -34.75 7.48
N ASN A 4 -23.76 -34.60 8.57
CA ASN A 4 -24.33 -34.16 9.86
C ASN A 4 -24.33 -32.64 10.05
N GLN A 5 -23.75 -31.90 9.14
CA GLN A 5 -23.65 -30.42 9.22
C GLN A 5 -24.70 -29.75 8.34
N PRO A 6 -25.23 -28.60 8.75
CA PRO A 6 -26.19 -27.83 7.96
C PRO A 6 -25.57 -27.20 6.73
N ILE A 7 -26.39 -26.61 5.88
CA ILE A 7 -25.97 -25.80 4.75
C ILE A 7 -24.98 -24.70 5.19
N HIS A 8 -23.93 -24.41 4.39
CA HIS A 8 -22.93 -23.39 4.67
C HIS A 8 -22.18 -23.53 6.00
N HIS A 9 -22.03 -24.80 6.48
CA HIS A 9 -21.21 -25.01 7.68
C HIS A 9 -19.77 -24.52 7.46
N GLU A 10 -19.30 -23.67 8.36
CA GLU A 10 -17.94 -23.15 8.35
C GLU A 10 -16.93 -24.23 8.75
N ARG A 11 -16.15 -24.73 7.79
CA ARG A 11 -15.01 -25.59 8.11
C ARG A 11 -13.84 -24.78 8.66
N HIS A 12 -12.99 -25.39 9.47
CA HIS A 12 -11.77 -24.75 9.94
C HIS A 12 -10.86 -24.36 8.77
N VAL A 13 -10.27 -23.16 8.83
CA VAL A 13 -9.23 -22.68 7.91
C VAL A 13 -7.99 -22.26 8.68
N ARG A 14 -6.83 -22.76 8.26
CA ARG A 14 -5.53 -22.32 8.77
C ARG A 14 -4.89 -21.34 7.80
N ILE A 15 -4.55 -20.15 8.30
CA ILE A 15 -3.99 -19.05 7.49
C ILE A 15 -2.62 -18.67 8.03
N ILE A 16 -1.65 -18.54 7.14
CA ILE A 16 -0.37 -17.88 7.41
C ILE A 16 -0.36 -16.55 6.68
N CYS A 17 -0.09 -15.48 7.42
CA CYS A 17 0.13 -14.13 6.89
C CYS A 17 1.59 -13.75 7.05
N VAL A 18 2.20 -13.20 6.00
CA VAL A 18 3.60 -12.77 6.00
C VAL A 18 3.66 -11.26 6.10
N GLY A 19 4.14 -10.76 7.24
CA GLY A 19 4.28 -9.33 7.55
C GLY A 19 3.20 -8.79 8.49
N ALA A 20 3.63 -8.16 9.59
CA ALA A 20 2.78 -7.51 10.59
C ALA A 20 2.75 -5.98 10.43
N GLY A 21 2.85 -5.48 9.20
CA GLY A 21 2.59 -4.09 8.85
C GLY A 21 1.09 -3.76 8.84
N ALA A 22 0.73 -2.58 8.32
CA ALA A 22 -0.67 -2.14 8.23
C ALA A 22 -1.59 -3.22 7.61
N SER A 23 -1.18 -3.84 6.49
CA SER A 23 -1.97 -4.86 5.80
C SER A 23 -2.21 -6.11 6.66
N GLY A 24 -1.17 -6.65 7.31
CA GLY A 24 -1.30 -7.85 8.15
C GLY A 24 -2.13 -7.59 9.42
N LEU A 25 -1.98 -6.42 10.03
CA LEU A 25 -2.78 -6.02 11.19
C LEU A 25 -4.26 -5.85 10.82
N LEU A 26 -4.55 -5.20 9.69
CA LEU A 26 -5.92 -5.07 9.21
C LEU A 26 -6.54 -6.43 8.86
N PHE A 27 -5.77 -7.30 8.19
CA PHE A 27 -6.22 -8.65 7.86
C PHE A 27 -6.63 -9.42 9.12
N ALA A 28 -5.78 -9.41 10.16
CA ALA A 28 -6.09 -10.05 11.44
C ALA A 28 -7.36 -9.50 12.08
N TYR A 29 -7.51 -8.17 12.09
CA TYR A 29 -8.70 -7.50 12.62
C TYR A 29 -9.97 -7.93 11.88
N LYS A 30 -9.95 -7.88 10.55
CA LYS A 30 -11.12 -8.24 9.74
C LYS A 30 -11.44 -9.74 9.84
N LEU A 31 -10.43 -10.59 9.90
CA LEU A 31 -10.60 -12.03 10.05
C LEU A 31 -11.27 -12.37 11.39
N GLN A 32 -10.73 -11.90 12.52
CA GLN A 32 -11.30 -12.18 13.84
C GLN A 32 -12.70 -11.57 14.04
N ARG A 33 -13.02 -10.48 13.33
CA ARG A 33 -14.35 -9.89 13.37
C ARG A 33 -15.39 -10.68 12.58
N SER A 34 -14.97 -11.35 11.50
CA SER A 34 -15.88 -11.92 10.50
C SER A 34 -16.03 -13.44 10.61
N PHE A 35 -15.06 -14.13 11.22
CA PHE A 35 -14.99 -15.59 11.25
C PHE A 35 -14.77 -16.12 12.67
N SER A 36 -15.31 -17.30 12.94
CA SER A 36 -15.15 -18.00 14.23
C SER A 36 -14.27 -19.25 14.15
N ASN A 37 -14.25 -19.93 13.01
CA ASN A 37 -13.57 -21.22 12.85
C ASN A 37 -12.29 -21.09 12.02
N PHE A 38 -11.27 -20.43 12.59
CA PHE A 38 -9.97 -20.24 11.92
C PHE A 38 -8.79 -20.34 12.89
N SER A 39 -7.61 -20.54 12.34
CA SER A 39 -6.34 -20.26 13.03
C SER A 39 -5.46 -19.36 12.15
N LEU A 40 -4.86 -18.35 12.75
CA LEU A 40 -4.01 -17.36 12.09
C LEU A 40 -2.65 -17.28 12.77
N VAL A 41 -1.58 -17.26 11.96
CA VAL A 41 -0.24 -16.89 12.39
C VAL A 41 0.27 -15.81 11.45
N ILE A 42 0.81 -14.71 12.00
CA ILE A 42 1.47 -13.66 11.25
C ILE A 42 2.97 -13.74 11.54
N TYR A 43 3.78 -14.06 10.54
CA TYR A 43 5.24 -14.04 10.66
C TYR A 43 5.79 -12.68 10.27
N GLU A 44 6.52 -12.04 11.19
CA GLU A 44 7.16 -10.73 11.02
C GLU A 44 8.67 -10.84 11.24
N LYS A 45 9.46 -10.41 10.26
CA LYS A 45 10.93 -10.43 10.33
C LYS A 45 11.51 -9.48 11.37
N ASN A 46 10.85 -8.33 11.56
CA ASN A 46 11.29 -7.31 12.52
C ASN A 46 11.03 -7.74 13.96
N PRO A 47 11.72 -7.12 14.93
CA PRO A 47 11.44 -7.34 16.34
C PRO A 47 10.13 -6.71 16.81
N GLU A 48 9.45 -5.93 15.93
CA GLU A 48 8.24 -5.18 16.24
C GLU A 48 7.28 -5.15 15.03
N ILE A 49 6.02 -4.85 15.27
CA ILE A 49 4.97 -4.69 14.27
C ILE A 49 5.03 -3.31 13.58
N ALA A 50 4.01 -2.97 12.79
CA ALA A 50 3.81 -1.71 12.05
C ALA A 50 4.69 -1.54 10.79
N GLY A 51 5.53 -2.52 10.43
CA GLY A 51 6.24 -2.58 9.15
C GLY A 51 6.96 -1.29 8.76
N THR A 52 6.50 -0.59 7.72
CA THR A 52 7.09 0.66 7.22
C THR A 52 7.35 1.69 8.32
N TRP A 53 6.46 1.83 9.28
CA TRP A 53 6.53 2.84 10.33
C TRP A 53 7.43 2.44 11.49
N PHE A 54 7.77 1.18 11.61
CA PHE A 54 8.84 0.67 12.46
C PHE A 54 10.21 0.80 11.77
N GLU A 55 10.29 0.49 10.47
CA GLU A 55 11.57 0.43 9.75
C GLU A 55 12.12 1.82 9.38
N ASN A 56 11.25 2.77 9.00
CA ASN A 56 11.69 4.10 8.54
C ASN A 56 11.70 5.10 9.70
N ARG A 57 12.89 5.37 10.21
CA ARG A 57 13.15 6.22 11.38
C ARG A 57 14.14 7.35 11.12
N TYR A 58 14.48 7.58 9.86
CA TYR A 58 15.39 8.67 9.48
C TYR A 58 14.84 10.03 9.89
N PRO A 59 15.69 11.03 10.17
CA PRO A 59 15.26 12.37 10.54
C PRO A 59 14.28 12.97 9.52
N GLY A 60 13.15 13.48 10.02
CA GLY A 60 12.09 14.05 9.19
C GLY A 60 11.14 13.05 8.55
N CYS A 61 11.26 11.74 8.85
CA CYS A 61 10.36 10.72 8.31
C CYS A 61 8.90 11.00 8.69
N ALA A 62 8.07 11.21 7.68
CA ALA A 62 6.64 11.50 7.81
C ALA A 62 5.86 10.88 6.65
N CYS A 63 4.54 10.80 6.78
CA CYS A 63 3.68 10.46 5.66
C CYS A 63 3.54 11.64 4.68
N ASP A 64 3.30 11.35 3.41
CA ASP A 64 2.97 12.33 2.36
C ASP A 64 1.45 12.42 2.10
N VAL A 65 0.66 11.83 2.97
CA VAL A 65 -0.81 11.88 2.99
C VAL A 65 -1.24 12.54 4.30
N PRO A 66 -2.28 13.39 4.30
CA PRO A 66 -2.79 13.99 5.52
C PRO A 66 -3.12 12.97 6.60
N SER A 67 -2.63 13.20 7.81
CA SER A 67 -2.65 12.24 8.92
C SER A 67 -4.05 11.75 9.28
N HIS A 68 -5.05 12.64 9.26
CA HIS A 68 -6.44 12.27 9.55
C HIS A 68 -7.05 11.31 8.52
N ASN A 69 -6.46 11.22 7.31
CA ASN A 69 -6.86 10.29 6.27
C ASN A 69 -5.88 9.11 6.12
N TYR A 70 -4.69 9.20 6.75
CA TYR A 70 -3.79 8.05 6.88
C TYR A 70 -4.12 7.22 8.14
N THR A 71 -5.40 6.91 8.29
CA THR A 71 -5.98 6.05 9.33
C THR A 71 -6.96 5.09 8.69
N TRP A 72 -7.34 4.03 9.39
CA TRP A 72 -8.45 3.20 8.95
C TRP A 72 -9.73 4.03 8.86
N SER A 73 -10.59 3.70 7.90
CA SER A 73 -11.85 4.43 7.70
C SER A 73 -12.73 4.44 8.96
N PHE A 74 -12.67 3.37 9.73
CA PHE A 74 -13.47 3.10 10.93
C PHE A 74 -12.73 3.37 12.25
N GLU A 75 -11.41 3.65 12.24
CA GLU A 75 -10.60 3.88 13.44
C GLU A 75 -9.84 5.22 13.33
N PRO A 76 -10.54 6.35 13.53
CA PRO A 76 -9.91 7.66 13.47
C PRO A 76 -9.04 7.93 14.72
N LYS A 77 -8.07 8.85 14.56
CA LYS A 77 -7.28 9.43 15.67
C LYS A 77 -7.57 10.93 15.74
N THR A 78 -7.89 11.44 16.93
CA THR A 78 -8.33 12.81 17.16
C THR A 78 -7.20 13.80 17.38
N ASN A 79 -6.04 13.33 17.84
CA ASN A 79 -4.97 14.15 18.40
C ASN A 79 -3.67 14.09 17.58
N TRP A 80 -3.78 14.11 16.26
CA TRP A 80 -2.61 14.26 15.41
C TRP A 80 -1.89 15.58 15.66
N SER A 81 -0.55 15.56 15.66
CA SER A 81 0.25 16.78 15.87
C SER A 81 0.19 17.73 14.66
N ALA A 82 0.13 17.16 13.45
CA ALA A 82 0.19 17.91 12.21
C ALA A 82 -0.51 17.20 11.06
N SER A 83 -0.75 17.93 9.95
CA SER A 83 -1.30 17.36 8.70
C SER A 83 -0.42 16.25 8.15
N TYR A 84 0.90 16.38 8.28
CA TYR A 84 1.87 15.34 7.92
C TYR A 84 2.63 14.92 9.18
N ALA A 85 2.08 13.96 9.91
CA ALA A 85 2.63 13.47 11.17
C ALA A 85 3.89 12.63 10.97
N SER A 86 4.72 12.58 12.01
CA SER A 86 5.97 11.82 12.03
C SER A 86 5.74 10.30 11.95
N SER A 87 6.76 9.57 11.50
CA SER A 87 6.76 8.10 11.49
C SER A 87 6.48 7.50 12.87
N LYS A 88 7.01 8.11 13.93
CA LYS A 88 6.76 7.67 15.31
C LYS A 88 5.27 7.77 15.68
N GLU A 89 4.62 8.87 15.35
CA GLU A 89 3.21 9.07 15.68
C GLU A 89 2.29 8.13 14.90
N ILE A 90 2.69 7.77 13.68
CA ILE A 90 1.98 6.79 12.86
C ILE A 90 2.25 5.37 13.38
N PHE A 91 3.49 5.08 13.80
CA PHE A 91 3.79 3.82 14.49
C PHE A 91 2.90 3.65 15.71
N ASP A 92 2.82 4.66 16.57
CA ASP A 92 1.98 4.64 17.78
C ASP A 92 0.48 4.43 17.44
N TYR A 93 0.01 4.94 16.29
CA TYR A 93 -1.35 4.69 15.81
C TYR A 93 -1.59 3.19 15.50
N PHE A 94 -0.69 2.54 14.75
CA PHE A 94 -0.83 1.12 14.42
C PHE A 94 -0.60 0.21 15.63
N ASP A 95 0.29 0.59 16.53
CA ASP A 95 0.51 -0.14 17.77
C ASP A 95 -0.71 -0.08 18.70
N ASN A 96 -1.30 1.10 18.86
CA ASN A 96 -2.54 1.27 19.61
C ASN A 96 -3.71 0.49 18.98
N PHE A 97 -3.80 0.46 17.64
CA PHE A 97 -4.79 -0.35 16.94
C PHE A 97 -4.59 -1.84 17.24
N ALA A 98 -3.37 -2.34 17.16
CA ALA A 98 -3.05 -3.72 17.46
C ALA A 98 -3.33 -4.08 18.92
N HIS A 99 -3.04 -3.16 19.86
CA HIS A 99 -3.32 -3.33 21.28
C HIS A 99 -4.84 -3.36 21.56
N LYS A 100 -5.57 -2.36 21.04
CA LYS A 100 -7.02 -2.21 21.23
C LYS A 100 -7.80 -3.47 20.83
N TYR A 101 -7.40 -4.09 19.73
CA TYR A 101 -8.07 -5.28 19.20
C TYR A 101 -7.36 -6.59 19.51
N GLY A 102 -6.33 -6.58 20.32
CA GLY A 102 -5.61 -7.78 20.78
C GLY A 102 -4.83 -8.49 19.66
N LEU A 103 -4.45 -7.80 18.56
CA LEU A 103 -3.92 -8.45 17.36
C LEU A 103 -2.51 -9.03 17.51
N ARG A 104 -1.77 -8.57 18.54
CA ARG A 104 -0.39 -9.01 18.78
C ARG A 104 -0.27 -10.50 19.07
N HIS A 105 -1.31 -11.17 19.59
CA HIS A 105 -1.26 -12.61 19.85
C HIS A 105 -1.14 -13.47 18.59
N TYR A 106 -1.54 -12.95 17.42
CA TYR A 106 -1.32 -13.63 16.14
C TYR A 106 0.11 -13.48 15.63
N CYS A 107 0.88 -12.47 16.11
CA CYS A 107 2.16 -12.10 15.55
C CYS A 107 3.31 -12.91 16.15
N ARG A 108 4.18 -13.42 15.28
CA ARG A 108 5.48 -14.03 15.60
C ARG A 108 6.56 -13.11 15.05
N VAL A 109 7.03 -12.17 15.87
CA VAL A 109 8.10 -11.24 15.51
C VAL A 109 9.46 -11.94 15.48
N ARG A 110 10.45 -11.38 14.76
CA ARG A 110 11.78 -11.98 14.50
C ARG A 110 11.70 -13.31 13.75
N HIS A 111 10.63 -13.55 13.03
CA HIS A 111 10.42 -14.78 12.27
C HIS A 111 10.24 -14.46 10.80
N GLN A 112 11.15 -14.95 9.98
CA GLN A 112 11.15 -14.71 8.54
C GLN A 112 10.64 -15.92 7.78
N VAL A 113 9.64 -15.74 6.93
CA VAL A 113 9.28 -16.74 5.92
C VAL A 113 10.34 -16.72 4.83
N ILE A 114 10.93 -17.87 4.55
CA ILE A 114 12.03 -18.05 3.59
C ILE A 114 11.67 -18.93 2.40
N GLY A 115 10.45 -19.44 2.33
CA GLY A 115 9.90 -20.19 1.20
C GLY A 115 8.52 -20.72 1.49
N ALA A 116 7.72 -20.90 0.43
CA ALA A 116 6.42 -21.57 0.47
C ALA A 116 6.27 -22.45 -0.77
N ALA A 117 5.76 -23.66 -0.60
CA ALA A 117 5.54 -24.57 -1.70
C ALA A 117 4.14 -25.20 -1.59
N TRP A 118 3.41 -25.22 -2.70
CA TRP A 118 2.12 -25.86 -2.78
C TRP A 118 2.22 -27.36 -2.52
N ASN A 119 1.42 -27.85 -1.59
CA ASN A 119 1.29 -29.26 -1.30
C ASN A 119 -0.03 -29.80 -1.84
N THR A 120 0.05 -30.59 -2.91
CA THR A 120 -1.11 -31.12 -3.61
C THR A 120 -1.90 -32.13 -2.75
N GLN A 121 -1.27 -32.79 -1.77
CA GLN A 121 -1.96 -33.78 -0.95
C GLN A 121 -2.99 -33.14 -0.02
N HIS A 122 -2.61 -32.10 0.71
CA HIS A 122 -3.53 -31.40 1.61
C HIS A 122 -4.24 -30.18 0.98
N GLY A 123 -3.78 -29.68 -0.18
CA GLY A 123 -4.41 -28.55 -0.87
C GLY A 123 -4.11 -27.19 -0.21
N GLY A 124 -2.88 -26.99 0.22
CA GLY A 124 -2.39 -25.79 0.87
C GLY A 124 -0.87 -25.63 0.70
N TYR A 125 -0.22 -24.89 1.58
CA TYR A 125 1.22 -24.62 1.51
C TYR A 125 1.99 -25.26 2.65
N ASP A 126 3.17 -25.80 2.33
CA ASP A 126 4.27 -26.03 3.27
C ASP A 126 5.12 -24.76 3.27
N VAL A 127 5.27 -24.13 4.45
CA VAL A 127 5.93 -22.83 4.61
C VAL A 127 7.17 -22.99 5.46
N ARG A 128 8.33 -22.60 4.92
CA ARG A 128 9.60 -22.59 5.66
C ARG A 128 9.78 -21.27 6.37
N VAL A 129 10.05 -21.36 7.67
CA VAL A 129 10.23 -20.22 8.56
C VAL A 129 11.60 -20.30 9.23
N ARG A 130 12.24 -19.14 9.40
CA ARG A 130 13.51 -18.98 10.14
C ARG A 130 13.30 -18.03 11.31
N ASP A 131 13.67 -18.47 12.50
CA ASP A 131 13.87 -17.58 13.65
C ASP A 131 15.17 -16.78 13.45
N LEU A 132 15.06 -15.48 13.40
CA LEU A 132 16.19 -14.58 13.17
C LEU A 132 17.06 -14.37 14.42
N GLN A 133 16.61 -14.82 15.59
CA GLN A 133 17.38 -14.75 16.83
C GLN A 133 18.26 -15.99 17.03
N SER A 134 17.68 -17.17 16.82
CA SER A 134 18.39 -18.46 16.98
C SER A 134 19.01 -18.98 15.68
N GLY A 135 18.54 -18.52 14.52
CA GLY A 135 18.87 -19.06 13.20
C GLY A 135 18.18 -20.40 12.89
N GLN A 136 17.35 -20.93 13.78
CA GLN A 136 16.65 -22.20 13.57
C GLN A 136 15.59 -22.08 12.45
N GLU A 137 15.52 -23.11 11.62
CA GLU A 137 14.49 -23.23 10.58
C GLU A 137 13.54 -24.39 10.89
N TRP A 138 12.26 -24.22 10.52
CA TRP A 138 11.26 -25.28 10.58
C TRP A 138 10.23 -25.12 9.47
N ASN A 139 9.40 -26.15 9.30
CA ASN A 139 8.25 -26.12 8.40
C ASN A 139 6.96 -25.89 9.19
N ASP A 140 6.13 -25.00 8.69
CA ASP A 140 4.73 -24.81 9.07
C ASP A 140 3.84 -25.06 7.85
N SER A 141 2.52 -25.12 8.01
CA SER A 141 1.59 -25.35 6.91
C SER A 141 0.34 -24.48 7.02
N CYS A 142 -0.30 -24.17 5.89
CA CYS A 142 -1.57 -23.45 5.87
C CYS A 142 -2.43 -23.83 4.67
N ASP A 143 -3.74 -23.60 4.78
CA ASP A 143 -4.68 -23.72 3.68
C ASP A 143 -4.59 -22.52 2.74
N ILE A 144 -4.41 -21.31 3.31
CA ILE A 144 -4.32 -20.04 2.57
C ILE A 144 -3.07 -19.26 3.02
N LEU A 145 -2.29 -18.81 2.06
CA LEU A 145 -1.11 -17.99 2.29
C LEU A 145 -1.40 -16.53 1.91
N ILE A 146 -1.26 -15.62 2.88
CA ILE A 146 -1.43 -14.17 2.69
C ILE A 146 -0.07 -13.50 2.67
N ASN A 147 0.26 -12.77 1.60
CA ASN A 147 1.46 -11.96 1.54
C ASN A 147 1.13 -10.49 1.85
N ALA A 148 1.49 -10.05 3.04
CA ALA A 148 1.38 -8.67 3.53
C ALA A 148 2.77 -8.02 3.71
N GLY A 149 3.78 -8.50 2.97
CA GLY A 149 5.18 -8.09 3.11
C GLY A 149 5.50 -6.66 2.64
N GLY A 150 4.55 -5.96 2.02
CA GLY A 150 4.72 -4.59 1.53
C GLY A 150 5.56 -4.48 0.25
N ILE A 151 5.37 -3.37 -0.48
CA ILE A 151 6.04 -3.11 -1.76
C ILE A 151 7.31 -2.27 -1.59
N LEU A 152 7.33 -1.32 -0.65
CA LEU A 152 8.48 -0.47 -0.33
C LEU A 152 9.13 -0.96 0.98
N ASN A 153 9.70 -2.16 0.95
CA ASN A 153 10.26 -2.83 2.12
C ASN A 153 11.69 -3.32 1.91
N SER A 154 12.01 -3.85 0.73
CA SER A 154 13.34 -4.35 0.44
C SER A 154 14.22 -3.22 -0.11
N TRP A 155 15.17 -2.76 0.67
CA TRP A 155 16.16 -1.78 0.24
C TRP A 155 17.48 -2.45 -0.13
N ARG A 156 18.29 -1.74 -0.89
CA ARG A 156 19.65 -2.15 -1.24
C ARG A 156 20.55 -0.93 -1.37
N TRP A 157 21.83 -1.14 -1.15
CA TRP A 157 22.81 -0.11 -1.42
C TRP A 157 22.78 0.28 -2.90
N PRO A 158 22.99 1.57 -3.23
CA PRO A 158 23.10 1.98 -4.63
C PRO A 158 24.31 1.31 -5.30
N ALA A 159 24.14 0.93 -6.56
CA ALA A 159 25.21 0.33 -7.36
C ALA A 159 26.18 1.42 -7.87
N ILE A 160 26.86 2.10 -6.93
CA ILE A 160 27.86 3.14 -7.23
C ILE A 160 29.25 2.51 -7.02
N PRO A 161 30.15 2.58 -8.01
CA PRO A 161 31.51 2.07 -7.86
C PRO A 161 32.18 2.66 -6.63
N GLY A 162 32.94 1.84 -5.92
CA GLY A 162 33.73 2.28 -4.77
C GLY A 162 32.96 2.49 -3.46
N LEU A 163 31.65 2.29 -3.39
CA LEU A 163 30.86 2.55 -2.18
C LEU A 163 31.43 1.85 -0.93
N ALA A 164 31.93 0.63 -1.07
CA ALA A 164 32.56 -0.13 0.02
C ALA A 164 33.92 0.42 0.47
N LYS A 165 34.55 1.33 -0.30
CA LYS A 165 35.82 1.97 0.07
C LYS A 165 35.63 3.11 1.07
N TYR A 166 34.40 3.63 1.18
CA TYR A 166 34.12 4.80 2.01
C TYR A 166 34.45 4.55 3.48
N LYS A 167 35.23 5.45 4.08
CA LYS A 167 35.72 5.32 5.46
C LYS A 167 34.88 6.07 6.49
N GLY A 168 34.03 7.00 6.03
CA GLY A 168 33.09 7.70 6.89
C GLY A 168 31.89 6.81 7.26
N LYS A 169 30.92 7.38 7.94
CA LYS A 169 29.70 6.64 8.30
C LYS A 169 28.75 6.59 7.10
N LEU A 170 28.41 5.37 6.67
CA LEU A 170 27.47 5.10 5.59
C LEU A 170 26.14 4.64 6.17
N VAL A 171 25.02 5.23 5.75
CA VAL A 171 23.68 4.86 6.20
C VAL A 171 22.67 4.92 5.05
N HIS A 172 21.71 3.99 5.06
CA HIS A 172 20.55 4.02 4.17
C HIS A 172 19.31 4.50 4.94
N THR A 173 18.48 5.38 4.35
CA THR A 173 17.27 5.91 5.02
C THR A 173 16.34 4.80 5.53
N ALA A 174 16.16 3.72 4.78
CA ALA A 174 15.34 2.58 5.18
C ALA A 174 15.98 1.66 6.24
N ASN A 175 17.22 1.93 6.65
CA ASN A 175 17.92 1.21 7.71
C ASN A 175 18.73 2.20 8.54
N TRP A 176 18.03 3.15 9.10
CA TRP A 176 18.62 4.23 9.88
C TRP A 176 19.23 3.69 11.18
N ASP A 177 20.46 4.12 11.45
CA ASP A 177 21.19 3.82 12.68
C ASP A 177 21.05 5.01 13.65
N ASP A 178 20.23 4.86 14.67
CA ASP A 178 19.93 5.91 15.66
C ASP A 178 21.16 6.34 16.47
N SER A 179 22.27 5.59 16.42
CA SER A 179 23.54 5.93 17.07
C SER A 179 24.36 6.98 16.31
N ILE A 180 23.94 7.35 15.09
CA ILE A 180 24.67 8.32 14.26
C ILE A 180 24.56 9.71 14.83
N VAL A 181 25.71 10.34 15.12
CA VAL A 181 25.79 11.73 15.52
C VAL A 181 26.03 12.61 14.29
N LEU A 182 25.03 13.39 13.91
CA LEU A 182 25.10 14.32 12.77
C LEU A 182 25.60 15.71 13.16
N LYS A 183 25.51 16.08 14.45
CA LYS A 183 25.86 17.41 14.94
C LYS A 183 27.27 17.81 14.54
N GLY A 184 27.38 18.96 13.85
CA GLY A 184 28.63 19.52 13.38
C GLY A 184 29.31 18.77 12.22
N LYS A 185 28.69 17.74 11.65
CA LYS A 185 29.23 16.95 10.53
C LYS A 185 28.93 17.60 9.18
N HIS A 186 29.74 17.25 8.19
CA HIS A 186 29.43 17.47 6.78
C HIS A 186 28.70 16.21 6.24
N VAL A 187 27.45 16.35 5.88
CA VAL A 187 26.61 15.24 5.41
C VAL A 187 26.52 15.26 3.88
N GLY A 188 26.77 14.12 3.26
CA GLY A 188 26.43 13.86 1.86
C GLY A 188 25.06 13.18 1.79
N LEU A 189 24.13 13.72 1.00
CA LEU A 189 22.80 13.16 0.82
C LEU A 189 22.60 12.74 -0.64
N ILE A 190 22.46 11.43 -0.89
CA ILE A 190 22.25 10.88 -2.24
C ILE A 190 20.75 10.66 -2.46
N GLY A 191 20.20 11.41 -3.42
CA GLY A 191 18.81 11.26 -3.86
C GLY A 191 17.84 12.31 -3.33
N ASN A 192 16.88 12.66 -4.17
CA ASN A 192 15.82 13.65 -3.95
C ASN A 192 14.41 13.05 -4.15
N GLY A 193 14.24 11.76 -3.85
CA GLY A 193 12.93 11.15 -3.66
C GLY A 193 12.34 11.52 -2.30
N SER A 194 11.16 11.00 -1.94
CA SER A 194 10.45 11.36 -0.70
C SER A 194 11.33 11.36 0.54
N SER A 195 12.19 10.35 0.71
CA SER A 195 13.09 10.28 1.87
C SER A 195 14.16 11.40 1.86
N GLY A 196 14.81 11.66 0.71
CA GLY A 196 15.82 12.72 0.60
C GLY A 196 15.23 14.11 0.83
N ILE A 197 14.02 14.33 0.33
CA ILE A 197 13.25 15.56 0.52
C ILE A 197 12.94 15.81 2.01
N GLN A 198 12.68 14.75 2.77
CA GLN A 198 12.39 14.84 4.21
C GLN A 198 13.65 14.97 5.07
N VAL A 199 14.72 14.27 4.71
CA VAL A 199 15.99 14.30 5.47
C VAL A 199 16.64 15.68 5.45
N LEU A 200 16.72 16.35 4.29
CA LEU A 200 17.47 17.60 4.16
C LEU A 200 17.04 18.66 5.17
N PRO A 201 15.77 19.10 5.22
CA PRO A 201 15.36 20.13 6.18
C PRO A 201 15.48 19.68 7.63
N ALA A 202 15.31 18.37 7.91
CA ALA A 202 15.35 17.84 9.26
C ALA A 202 16.78 17.81 9.85
N VAL A 203 17.80 17.55 9.04
CA VAL A 203 19.19 17.51 9.53
C VAL A 203 19.89 18.86 9.52
N LEU A 204 19.44 19.78 8.68
CA LEU A 204 20.09 21.08 8.43
C LEU A 204 20.37 21.92 9.69
N PRO A 205 19.49 21.98 10.71
CA PRO A 205 19.77 22.73 11.93
C PRO A 205 20.99 22.25 12.71
N GLU A 206 21.29 20.94 12.67
CA GLU A 206 22.33 20.33 13.50
C GLU A 206 23.68 20.18 12.81
N VAL A 207 23.67 20.07 11.47
CA VAL A 207 24.87 19.78 10.71
C VAL A 207 25.69 21.03 10.42
N ARG A 208 26.98 20.85 10.17
CA ARG A 208 27.86 21.94 9.72
C ARG A 208 27.62 22.30 8.25
N LYS A 209 27.38 21.28 7.41
CA LYS A 209 27.17 21.41 5.97
C LYS A 209 26.44 20.20 5.40
N VAL A 210 25.68 20.40 4.33
CA VAL A 210 25.11 19.33 3.52
C VAL A 210 25.59 19.46 2.07
N THR A 211 26.04 18.37 1.46
CA THR A 211 26.14 18.24 0.01
C THR A 211 25.07 17.30 -0.47
N THR A 212 24.07 17.79 -1.18
CA THR A 212 23.00 16.98 -1.75
C THR A 212 23.27 16.68 -3.22
N PHE A 213 23.24 15.38 -3.58
CA PHE A 213 23.50 14.87 -4.92
C PHE A 213 22.17 14.57 -5.61
N ILE A 214 21.83 15.34 -6.63
CA ILE A 214 20.56 15.28 -7.35
C ILE A 214 20.82 14.92 -8.81
N ARG A 215 20.35 13.74 -9.22
CA ARG A 215 20.51 13.26 -10.60
C ARG A 215 19.44 13.80 -11.54
N GLU A 216 18.21 13.87 -11.08
CA GLU A 216 17.06 14.27 -11.87
C GLU A 216 16.14 15.15 -11.03
N PRO A 217 15.47 16.15 -11.63
CA PRO A 217 14.51 16.98 -10.92
C PRO A 217 13.32 16.17 -10.42
N THR A 218 12.53 16.73 -9.50
CA THR A 218 11.27 16.14 -9.05
C THR A 218 10.28 17.22 -8.67
N TRP A 219 8.98 16.97 -8.90
CA TRP A 219 7.93 17.89 -8.45
C TRP A 219 7.83 17.84 -6.92
N VAL A 220 8.00 18.98 -6.30
CA VAL A 220 7.94 19.17 -4.85
C VAL A 220 7.03 20.35 -4.56
N SER A 221 5.85 20.09 -4.09
CA SER A 221 4.92 21.10 -3.57
C SER A 221 3.71 20.39 -2.96
N PRO A 222 3.11 20.93 -1.90
CA PRO A 222 1.80 20.44 -1.50
C PRO A 222 0.80 20.68 -2.63
N VAL A 223 -0.12 19.78 -2.80
CA VAL A 223 -1.31 20.03 -3.62
C VAL A 223 -2.13 21.10 -2.92
N LYS A 224 -2.68 22.03 -3.69
CA LYS A 224 -3.47 23.16 -3.16
C LYS A 224 -4.56 22.65 -2.20
N GLY A 225 -4.59 23.23 -1.00
CA GLY A 225 -5.52 22.84 0.07
C GLY A 225 -5.06 21.66 0.92
N LEU A 226 -3.84 21.13 0.70
CA LEU A 226 -3.22 20.06 1.48
C LEU A 226 -1.83 20.50 2.00
N GLU A 227 -1.73 21.75 2.42
CA GLU A 227 -0.51 22.31 3.00
C GLU A 227 -0.27 21.77 4.42
N GLN A 228 0.97 21.90 4.91
CA GLN A 228 1.28 21.54 6.29
C GLN A 228 0.53 22.45 7.27
N HIS A 229 -0.17 21.82 8.22
CA HIS A 229 -0.86 22.49 9.31
C HIS A 229 -0.46 21.82 10.64
N ILE A 230 -0.16 22.60 11.65
CA ILE A 230 0.10 22.12 13.03
C ILE A 230 -1.19 22.32 13.82
N PHE A 231 -1.76 21.21 14.30
CA PHE A 231 -3.03 21.25 15.04
C PHE A 231 -2.84 21.81 16.45
N SER A 232 -3.63 22.83 16.78
CA SER A 232 -3.68 23.38 18.13
C SER A 232 -4.36 22.41 19.12
N GLU A 233 -4.20 22.65 20.41
CA GLU A 233 -4.87 21.84 21.43
C GLU A 233 -6.39 22.01 21.39
N GLU A 234 -6.87 23.20 21.01
CA GLU A 234 -8.31 23.48 20.82
C GLU A 234 -8.89 22.65 19.65
N GLU A 235 -8.17 22.57 18.52
CA GLU A 235 -8.58 21.74 17.38
C GLU A 235 -8.64 20.24 17.77
N LYS A 236 -7.62 19.74 18.45
CA LYS A 236 -7.58 18.34 18.93
C LYS A 236 -8.72 18.05 19.91
N GLN A 237 -9.02 18.99 20.83
CA GLN A 237 -10.16 18.87 21.74
C GLN A 237 -11.50 18.91 21.00
N ALA A 238 -11.64 19.75 19.97
CA ALA A 238 -12.85 19.79 19.14
C ALA A 238 -13.08 18.46 18.40
N PHE A 239 -12.02 17.86 17.85
CA PHE A 239 -12.10 16.52 17.23
C PHE A 239 -12.42 15.43 18.26
N ALA A 240 -11.90 15.52 19.47
CA ALA A 240 -12.19 14.54 20.53
C ALA A 240 -13.62 14.68 21.07
N ALA A 241 -14.16 15.90 21.11
CA ALA A 241 -15.50 16.19 21.62
C ALA A 241 -16.61 15.79 20.65
N SER A 242 -16.35 15.75 19.34
CA SER A 242 -17.36 15.44 18.32
C SER A 242 -16.83 14.51 17.23
N SER A 243 -17.28 13.25 17.25
CA SER A 243 -17.01 12.28 16.20
C SER A 243 -17.57 12.68 14.84
N GLU A 244 -18.70 13.42 14.82
CA GLU A 244 -19.31 13.94 13.62
C GLU A 244 -18.43 15.03 12.98
N HIS A 245 -17.91 15.97 13.78
CA HIS A 245 -16.99 17.01 13.32
C HIS A 245 -15.73 16.40 12.72
N LEU A 246 -15.10 15.46 13.41
CA LEU A 246 -13.92 14.74 12.89
C LEU A 246 -14.23 13.99 11.60
N THR A 247 -15.37 13.31 11.53
CA THR A 247 -15.79 12.57 10.33
C THR A 247 -15.99 13.49 9.14
N GLU A 248 -16.62 14.64 9.32
CA GLU A 248 -16.81 15.60 8.23
C GLU A 248 -15.49 16.25 7.78
N TYR A 249 -14.60 16.55 8.71
CA TYR A 249 -13.24 17.01 8.40
C TYR A 249 -12.49 16.00 7.52
N ARG A 250 -12.50 14.71 7.91
CA ARG A 250 -11.89 13.63 7.14
C ARG A 250 -12.50 13.47 5.75
N ARG A 251 -13.83 13.52 5.67
CA ARG A 251 -14.58 13.47 4.39
C ARG A 251 -14.23 14.65 3.49
N GLY A 252 -14.00 15.84 4.05
CA GLY A 252 -13.57 17.02 3.30
C GLY A 252 -12.22 16.78 2.60
N ILE A 253 -11.25 16.23 3.30
CA ILE A 253 -9.94 15.88 2.73
C ILE A 253 -10.10 14.80 1.65
N GLU A 254 -10.86 13.72 1.90
CA GLU A 254 -11.09 12.64 0.92
C GLU A 254 -11.77 13.14 -0.36
N ARG A 255 -12.80 13.99 -0.23
CA ARG A 255 -13.46 14.61 -1.39
C ARG A 255 -12.48 15.42 -2.22
N GLY A 256 -11.59 16.21 -1.55
CA GLY A 256 -10.55 16.97 -2.20
C GLY A 256 -9.57 16.08 -2.98
N MET A 257 -9.05 15.04 -2.35
CA MET A 257 -8.11 14.11 -3.00
C MET A 257 -8.76 13.32 -4.15
N ASN A 258 -9.97 12.79 -3.94
CA ASN A 258 -10.67 12.02 -4.97
C ASN A 258 -11.07 12.89 -6.17
N GLY A 259 -11.42 14.17 -5.93
CA GLY A 259 -11.74 15.12 -7.00
C GLY A 259 -10.55 15.47 -7.92
N GLN A 260 -9.33 15.14 -7.52
CA GLN A 260 -8.12 15.51 -8.26
C GLN A 260 -7.62 14.44 -9.24
N PHE A 261 -8.37 13.37 -9.49
CA PHE A 261 -7.92 12.29 -10.39
C PHE A 261 -7.56 12.79 -11.80
N ALA A 262 -8.22 13.84 -12.30
CA ALA A 262 -7.92 14.44 -13.59
C ALA A 262 -6.47 14.96 -13.72
N ILE A 263 -5.77 15.22 -12.62
CA ILE A 263 -4.34 15.60 -12.61
C ILE A 263 -3.47 14.51 -13.25
N PHE A 264 -3.88 13.25 -13.12
CA PHE A 264 -3.10 12.10 -13.61
C PHE A 264 -3.48 11.69 -15.05
N LEU A 265 -4.44 12.37 -15.65
CA LEU A 265 -4.83 12.14 -17.06
C LEU A 265 -4.16 13.17 -17.98
N ARG A 266 -3.60 12.70 -19.07
CA ARG A 266 -2.94 13.56 -20.07
C ARG A 266 -3.95 14.53 -20.70
N ASN A 267 -3.50 15.72 -21.05
CA ASN A 267 -4.24 16.74 -21.79
C ASN A 267 -5.50 17.26 -21.08
N THR A 268 -5.63 17.07 -19.79
CA THR A 268 -6.74 17.61 -18.99
C THR A 268 -6.43 19.01 -18.48
N GLU A 269 -7.48 19.79 -18.17
CA GLU A 269 -7.34 21.08 -17.49
C GLU A 269 -6.74 20.91 -16.09
N GLY A 270 -7.09 19.85 -15.36
CA GLY A 270 -6.53 19.53 -14.07
C GLY A 270 -5.00 19.36 -14.12
N GLN A 271 -4.48 18.69 -15.16
CA GLN A 271 -3.03 18.54 -15.35
C GLN A 271 -2.36 19.88 -15.63
N ARG A 272 -2.94 20.72 -16.51
CA ARG A 272 -2.37 22.04 -16.88
C ARG A 272 -2.32 22.98 -15.67
N SER A 273 -3.46 23.18 -15.02
CA SER A 273 -3.57 24.10 -13.88
C SER A 273 -2.70 23.67 -12.70
N THR A 274 -2.59 22.37 -12.44
CA THR A 274 -1.71 21.84 -11.39
C THR A 274 -0.23 22.06 -11.74
N ARG A 275 0.16 21.87 -13.00
CA ARG A 275 1.54 22.13 -13.44
C ARG A 275 1.90 23.60 -13.29
N GLU A 276 1.02 24.50 -13.69
CA GLU A 276 1.22 25.96 -13.52
C GLU A 276 1.37 26.32 -12.04
N TYR A 277 0.46 25.85 -11.20
CA TYR A 277 0.49 26.07 -9.76
C TYR A 277 1.79 25.56 -9.14
N MET A 278 2.17 24.31 -9.40
CA MET A 278 3.38 23.73 -8.81
C MET A 278 4.66 24.40 -9.34
N THR A 279 4.69 24.79 -10.62
CA THR A 279 5.81 25.55 -11.18
C THR A 279 5.99 26.88 -10.44
N GLN A 280 4.89 27.58 -10.23
CA GLN A 280 4.92 28.85 -9.50
C GLN A 280 5.36 28.67 -8.05
N GLN A 281 4.83 27.68 -7.35
CA GLN A 281 5.21 27.36 -5.96
C GLN A 281 6.69 26.98 -5.84
N MET A 282 7.22 26.20 -6.77
CA MET A 282 8.64 25.82 -6.75
C MET A 282 9.54 27.05 -7.01
N LYS A 283 9.18 27.94 -7.94
CA LYS A 283 9.92 29.18 -8.20
C LYS A 283 9.96 30.09 -6.98
N GLU A 284 8.80 30.34 -6.36
CA GLU A 284 8.69 31.17 -5.17
C GLU A 284 9.57 30.67 -4.02
N LYS A 285 9.61 29.36 -3.82
CA LYS A 285 10.35 28.73 -2.72
C LYS A 285 11.84 28.56 -2.99
N LEU A 286 12.23 28.26 -4.22
CA LEU A 286 13.64 28.18 -4.62
C LEU A 286 14.30 29.53 -4.64
N ASN A 287 13.59 30.56 -5.11
CA ASN A 287 14.06 31.96 -5.21
C ASN A 287 15.49 32.06 -5.78
N ASN A 288 15.84 31.22 -6.74
CA ASN A 288 17.16 31.14 -7.37
C ASN A 288 16.99 30.58 -8.78
N ILE A 289 17.34 31.39 -9.78
CA ILE A 289 17.11 31.07 -11.19
C ILE A 289 17.88 29.83 -11.69
N GLU A 290 19.06 29.56 -11.12
CA GLU A 290 19.85 28.39 -11.51
C GLU A 290 19.25 27.11 -10.92
N LEU A 291 18.79 27.14 -9.67
CA LEU A 291 18.07 26.04 -9.05
C LEU A 291 16.72 25.80 -9.73
N GLU A 292 16.00 26.85 -10.13
CA GLU A 292 14.75 26.71 -10.88
C GLU A 292 14.96 25.95 -12.18
N LYS A 293 15.97 26.35 -12.98
CA LYS A 293 16.29 25.67 -14.25
C LYS A 293 16.71 24.21 -14.07
N ALA A 294 17.40 23.90 -12.96
CA ALA A 294 17.91 22.56 -12.70
C ALA A 294 16.87 21.63 -12.07
N LEU A 295 15.93 22.15 -11.26
CA LEU A 295 15.11 21.34 -10.37
C LEU A 295 13.62 21.33 -10.70
N ILE A 296 13.11 22.23 -11.54
CA ILE A 296 11.72 22.19 -12.00
C ILE A 296 11.63 21.20 -13.17
N PRO A 297 10.85 20.12 -13.04
CA PRO A 297 10.77 19.09 -14.07
C PRO A 297 10.08 19.55 -15.36
N GLU A 298 10.50 19.00 -16.49
CA GLU A 298 9.83 19.18 -17.78
C GLU A 298 8.67 18.17 -17.98
N TRP A 299 8.71 17.02 -17.30
CA TRP A 299 7.64 16.01 -17.41
C TRP A 299 6.39 16.41 -16.60
N SER A 300 5.29 15.68 -16.84
CA SER A 300 4.00 15.95 -16.23
C SER A 300 4.02 15.79 -14.70
N VAL A 301 3.29 16.66 -14.00
CA VAL A 301 3.01 16.48 -12.57
C VAL A 301 2.31 15.14 -12.34
N GLY A 302 2.76 14.39 -11.32
CA GLY A 302 2.19 13.09 -11.01
C GLY A 302 2.82 11.90 -11.76
N CYS A 303 3.72 12.11 -12.73
CA CYS A 303 4.51 11.02 -13.31
C CYS A 303 5.28 10.23 -12.23
N ARG A 304 5.79 10.95 -11.22
CA ARG A 304 6.25 10.39 -9.93
C ARG A 304 5.27 10.75 -8.82
N ARG A 305 5.39 10.07 -7.68
CA ARG A 305 4.66 10.44 -6.46
C ARG A 305 4.89 11.91 -6.13
N ILE A 306 3.81 12.66 -5.97
CA ILE A 306 3.87 14.05 -5.53
C ILE A 306 4.22 14.05 -4.03
N THR A 307 5.25 14.82 -3.65
CA THR A 307 5.70 14.93 -2.26
C THR A 307 5.51 16.37 -1.79
N PRO A 308 4.87 16.59 -0.63
CA PRO A 308 4.66 17.93 -0.07
C PRO A 308 5.95 18.72 0.15
N GLY A 309 7.01 18.09 0.64
CA GLY A 309 8.34 18.63 0.75
C GLY A 309 8.46 19.87 1.63
N VAL A 310 7.87 19.83 2.81
CA VAL A 310 7.87 20.95 3.77
C VAL A 310 9.30 21.38 4.09
N GLY A 311 9.64 22.63 3.78
CA GLY A 311 10.96 23.22 4.03
C GLY A 311 12.10 22.76 3.10
N TYR A 312 11.84 21.79 2.19
CA TYR A 312 12.91 21.23 1.34
C TYR A 312 13.45 22.22 0.32
N LEU A 313 12.57 22.89 -0.44
CA LEU A 313 12.98 23.82 -1.48
C LEU A 313 13.71 25.03 -0.90
N GLU A 314 13.21 25.53 0.22
CA GLU A 314 13.84 26.62 0.98
C GLU A 314 15.23 26.20 1.49
N SER A 315 15.36 24.96 1.96
CA SER A 315 16.65 24.41 2.43
C SER A 315 17.71 24.34 1.34
N LEU A 316 17.34 24.18 0.08
CA LEU A 316 18.30 24.13 -1.03
C LEU A 316 19.02 25.47 -1.26
N GLY A 317 18.41 26.59 -0.84
CA GLY A 317 18.99 27.93 -0.86
C GLY A 317 19.82 28.29 0.37
N ASP A 318 19.89 27.43 1.39
CA ASP A 318 20.65 27.70 2.62
C ASP A 318 22.17 27.67 2.37
N GLU A 319 22.92 28.58 3.01
CA GLU A 319 24.38 28.72 2.87
C GLU A 319 25.17 27.45 3.25
N LYS A 320 24.59 26.61 4.12
CA LYS A 320 25.17 25.33 4.49
C LYS A 320 24.94 24.22 3.43
N VAL A 321 24.09 24.48 2.44
CA VAL A 321 23.72 23.45 1.45
C VAL A 321 24.46 23.69 0.14
N LYS A 322 25.15 22.64 -0.32
CA LYS A 322 25.70 22.58 -1.67
C LYS A 322 24.89 21.60 -2.50
N VAL A 323 24.22 22.08 -3.51
CA VAL A 323 23.54 21.23 -4.51
C VAL A 323 24.58 20.83 -5.56
N VAL A 324 24.70 19.51 -5.79
CA VAL A 324 25.50 18.93 -6.88
C VAL A 324 24.54 18.21 -7.81
N TYR A 325 24.42 18.71 -9.02
CA TYR A 325 23.53 18.17 -10.03
C TYR A 325 24.31 17.29 -11.01
N GLY A 326 23.93 16.03 -11.14
CA GLY A 326 24.60 15.05 -12.01
C GLY A 326 24.71 13.68 -11.37
N ASN A 327 25.46 12.78 -12.04
CA ASN A 327 25.67 11.43 -11.55
C ASN A 327 26.91 11.34 -10.65
N ILE A 328 26.82 10.53 -9.62
CA ILE A 328 28.00 10.08 -8.87
C ILE A 328 28.65 8.96 -9.67
N THR A 329 29.90 9.16 -10.08
CA THR A 329 30.67 8.20 -10.89
C THR A 329 31.44 7.20 -10.01
N GLU A 330 31.93 7.66 -8.84
CA GLU A 330 32.66 6.82 -7.88
C GLU A 330 32.48 7.37 -6.45
N VAL A 331 32.49 6.46 -5.49
CA VAL A 331 32.64 6.80 -4.06
C VAL A 331 34.09 6.46 -3.65
N THR A 332 34.77 7.46 -3.07
CA THR A 332 36.14 7.34 -2.56
C THR A 332 36.17 7.03 -1.07
N GLU A 333 37.35 6.93 -0.48
CA GLU A 333 37.48 6.84 0.98
C GLU A 333 36.92 8.06 1.72
N LYS A 334 36.84 9.23 1.06
CA LYS A 334 36.51 10.52 1.67
C LYS A 334 35.14 11.06 1.29
N GLY A 335 34.56 10.64 0.16
CA GLY A 335 33.31 11.19 -0.35
C GLY A 335 32.94 10.69 -1.73
N CYS A 336 32.28 11.53 -2.53
CA CYS A 336 31.78 11.18 -3.85
C CYS A 336 32.49 11.96 -4.96
N ILE A 337 32.82 11.31 -6.07
CA ILE A 337 33.22 11.95 -7.32
C ILE A 337 31.99 11.98 -8.24
N CYS A 338 31.71 13.12 -8.83
CA CYS A 338 30.63 13.29 -9.78
C CYS A 338 31.12 13.41 -11.23
N ASP A 339 30.19 13.44 -12.18
CA ASP A 339 30.47 13.58 -13.61
C ASP A 339 31.04 14.95 -14.02
N ASP A 340 31.03 15.93 -13.10
CA ASP A 340 31.77 17.19 -13.22
C ASP A 340 33.28 17.05 -12.93
N GLY A 341 33.75 15.85 -12.57
CA GLY A 341 35.13 15.51 -12.24
C GLY A 341 35.60 15.95 -10.85
N ASN A 342 34.73 16.55 -10.03
CA ASN A 342 35.09 17.01 -8.69
C ASN A 342 34.83 15.95 -7.63
N GLU A 343 35.71 15.90 -6.61
CA GLU A 343 35.51 15.13 -5.40
C GLU A 343 34.81 16.00 -4.32
N TYR A 344 33.81 15.43 -3.69
CA TYR A 344 33.01 16.04 -2.63
C TYR A 344 33.19 15.27 -1.32
N PRO A 345 34.16 15.68 -0.48
CA PRO A 345 34.40 15.01 0.81
C PRO A 345 33.24 15.27 1.78
N VAL A 346 32.85 14.22 2.51
CA VAL A 346 31.79 14.26 3.52
C VAL A 346 32.13 13.35 4.71
N ASP A 347 31.60 13.65 5.89
CA ASP A 347 31.85 12.87 7.11
C ASP A 347 30.85 11.70 7.24
N VAL A 348 29.63 11.91 6.77
CA VAL A 348 28.52 10.93 6.78
C VAL A 348 27.89 10.92 5.39
N LEU A 349 27.67 9.72 4.83
CA LEU A 349 27.00 9.55 3.55
C LEU A 349 25.63 8.88 3.76
N VAL A 350 24.58 9.63 3.49
CA VAL A 350 23.18 9.18 3.60
C VAL A 350 22.66 8.79 2.22
N CYS A 351 22.29 7.53 2.06
CA CYS A 351 21.69 7.00 0.84
C CYS A 351 20.15 7.01 0.95
N ALA A 352 19.50 7.98 0.32
CA ALA A 352 18.06 8.06 0.12
C ALA A 352 17.67 7.47 -1.25
N THR A 353 18.15 6.25 -1.53
CA THR A 353 18.15 5.65 -2.87
C THR A 353 17.00 4.67 -3.11
N GLY A 354 16.06 4.58 -2.17
CA GLY A 354 14.78 3.88 -2.33
C GLY A 354 14.85 2.36 -2.15
N PHE A 355 13.89 1.67 -2.77
CA PHE A 355 13.61 0.27 -2.55
C PHE A 355 13.61 -0.53 -3.86
N ASP A 356 13.65 -1.85 -3.73
CA ASP A 356 13.33 -2.76 -4.82
C ASP A 356 11.82 -2.79 -5.04
N THR A 357 11.38 -2.24 -6.18
CA THR A 357 9.98 -2.09 -6.57
C THR A 357 9.55 -3.06 -7.66
N SER A 358 10.26 -4.19 -7.79
CA SER A 358 10.00 -5.21 -8.81
C SER A 358 8.72 -6.01 -8.59
N PHE A 359 8.07 -5.86 -7.45
CA PHE A 359 6.94 -6.70 -6.97
C PHE A 359 7.27 -8.18 -6.79
N ARG A 360 8.48 -8.62 -7.08
CA ARG A 360 8.89 -10.01 -6.85
C ARG A 360 8.71 -10.38 -5.39
N PRO A 361 8.08 -11.51 -5.08
CA PRO A 361 8.04 -12.03 -3.71
C PRO A 361 9.44 -12.12 -3.11
N ARG A 362 9.60 -11.83 -1.83
CA ARG A 362 10.91 -11.81 -1.15
C ARG A 362 11.42 -13.21 -0.79
N PHE A 363 10.63 -14.22 -1.09
CA PHE A 363 10.93 -15.64 -0.93
C PHE A 363 10.29 -16.43 -2.07
N PRO A 364 10.81 -17.62 -2.41
CA PRO A 364 10.20 -18.48 -3.42
C PRO A 364 8.77 -18.89 -3.01
N ILE A 365 7.84 -18.76 -3.95
CA ILE A 365 6.47 -19.27 -3.84
C ILE A 365 6.24 -20.22 -5.00
N ILE A 366 6.20 -21.50 -4.68
CA ILE A 366 6.15 -22.57 -5.68
C ILE A 366 4.70 -23.06 -5.84
N GLY A 367 4.17 -22.95 -7.04
CA GLY A 367 2.85 -23.44 -7.42
C GLY A 367 2.81 -24.94 -7.69
N PRO A 368 1.61 -25.50 -7.98
CA PRO A 368 1.42 -26.95 -8.17
C PRO A 368 2.13 -27.51 -9.41
N ALA A 369 2.44 -26.69 -10.40
CA ALA A 369 3.20 -27.07 -11.59
C ALA A 369 4.72 -26.96 -11.39
N GLY A 370 5.20 -26.64 -10.19
CA GLY A 370 6.61 -26.37 -9.90
C GLY A 370 7.07 -24.99 -10.32
N ASN A 371 6.18 -24.16 -10.83
CA ASN A 371 6.44 -22.78 -11.21
C ASN A 371 6.72 -21.91 -9.96
N ASN A 372 7.69 -21.01 -10.06
CA ASN A 372 8.09 -20.11 -8.98
C ASN A 372 7.64 -18.68 -9.29
N LEU A 373 6.70 -18.16 -8.53
CA LEU A 373 6.20 -16.81 -8.70
C LEU A 373 7.30 -15.73 -8.63
N GLN A 374 8.33 -15.97 -7.81
CA GLN A 374 9.49 -15.07 -7.72
C GLN A 374 10.24 -14.95 -9.05
N ASP A 375 10.27 -16.01 -9.85
CA ASP A 375 10.90 -16.02 -11.18
C ASP A 375 9.96 -15.52 -12.27
N GLU A 376 8.68 -15.87 -12.22
CA GLU A 376 7.67 -15.37 -13.16
C GLU A 376 7.52 -13.86 -13.10
N TRP A 377 7.59 -13.27 -11.88
CA TRP A 377 7.50 -11.82 -11.70
C TRP A 377 8.85 -11.09 -11.82
N ARG A 378 9.86 -11.72 -12.43
CA ARG A 378 11.18 -11.10 -12.61
C ARG A 378 11.14 -9.91 -13.56
N ASP A 379 10.50 -10.11 -14.70
CA ASP A 379 10.52 -9.14 -15.81
C ASP A 379 9.20 -8.38 -15.91
N GLU A 380 8.07 -9.07 -15.82
CA GLU A 380 6.74 -8.48 -15.91
C GLU A 380 5.80 -9.07 -14.86
N PRO A 381 5.65 -8.43 -13.69
CA PRO A 381 4.75 -8.91 -12.66
C PRO A 381 3.29 -8.73 -13.11
N LYS A 382 2.51 -9.83 -13.11
CA LYS A 382 1.11 -9.86 -13.50
C LYS A 382 0.27 -10.40 -12.35
N SER A 383 -0.81 -9.71 -12.02
CA SER A 383 -1.73 -10.13 -10.97
C SER A 383 -3.18 -9.88 -11.37
N TYR A 384 -4.09 -10.56 -10.71
CA TYR A 384 -5.50 -10.24 -10.75
C TYR A 384 -5.78 -9.15 -9.70
N PHE A 385 -6.02 -7.92 -10.15
CA PHE A 385 -6.33 -6.73 -9.33
C PHE A 385 -5.36 -6.45 -8.17
N GLY A 386 -4.11 -6.92 -8.28
CA GLY A 386 -3.13 -6.79 -7.20
C GLY A 386 -3.37 -7.69 -5.99
N ILE A 387 -4.23 -8.71 -6.11
CA ILE A 387 -4.68 -9.56 -5.00
C ILE A 387 -4.18 -11.00 -5.14
N ALA A 388 -4.07 -11.53 -6.36
CA ALA A 388 -3.73 -12.93 -6.59
C ALA A 388 -2.94 -13.11 -7.90
N ALA A 389 -2.28 -14.27 -8.05
CA ALA A 389 -1.53 -14.64 -9.24
C ALA A 389 -2.10 -15.90 -9.88
N ALA A 390 -2.14 -15.95 -11.22
CA ALA A 390 -2.53 -17.15 -11.95
C ALA A 390 -1.57 -18.32 -11.66
N GLY A 391 -2.10 -19.54 -11.54
CA GLY A 391 -1.29 -20.74 -11.29
C GLY A 391 -0.73 -20.88 -9.87
N ILE A 392 -1.06 -19.97 -8.97
CA ILE A 392 -0.65 -19.97 -7.56
C ILE A 392 -1.91 -20.03 -6.68
N PRO A 393 -2.47 -21.23 -6.45
CA PRO A 393 -3.74 -21.37 -5.76
C PRO A 393 -3.64 -21.02 -4.27
N ASN A 394 -4.74 -20.52 -3.69
CA ASN A 394 -4.85 -20.13 -2.28
C ASN A 394 -3.76 -19.15 -1.81
N TYR A 395 -3.17 -18.41 -2.73
CA TYR A 395 -2.23 -17.32 -2.46
C TYR A 395 -2.90 -15.98 -2.72
N LEU A 396 -2.90 -15.14 -1.71
CA LEU A 396 -3.39 -13.78 -1.80
C LEU A 396 -2.30 -12.79 -1.38
N THR A 397 -2.27 -11.65 -2.00
CA THR A 397 -1.27 -10.61 -1.70
C THR A 397 -1.91 -9.24 -1.54
N PHE A 398 -1.43 -8.48 -0.57
CA PHE A 398 -1.75 -7.06 -0.46
C PHE A 398 -0.81 -6.25 -1.33
N LEU A 399 -1.36 -5.23 -1.95
CA LEU A 399 -0.60 -4.27 -2.76
C LEU A 399 0.28 -4.95 -3.83
N GLY A 400 -0.23 -6.00 -4.45
CA GLY A 400 0.43 -6.65 -5.59
C GLY A 400 0.50 -5.71 -6.80
N PRO A 401 1.10 -6.17 -7.92
CA PRO A 401 1.21 -5.39 -9.14
C PRO A 401 -0.13 -4.78 -9.57
N ASN A 402 -0.10 -3.52 -10.00
CA ASN A 402 -1.26 -2.77 -10.50
C ASN A 402 -2.42 -2.61 -9.50
N SER A 403 -2.13 -2.52 -8.19
CA SER A 403 -3.16 -2.26 -7.18
C SER A 403 -2.99 -0.97 -6.37
N PRO A 404 -1.79 -0.48 -6.06
CA PRO A 404 -1.66 0.81 -5.40
C PRO A 404 -2.34 1.93 -6.18
N VAL A 405 -3.13 2.73 -5.47
CA VAL A 405 -3.86 3.84 -6.09
C VAL A 405 -2.95 5.06 -6.27
N GLY A 406 -3.06 5.72 -7.42
CA GLY A 406 -2.23 6.89 -7.74
C GLY A 406 -2.68 8.16 -7.03
N ASN A 407 -3.94 8.24 -6.62
CA ASN A 407 -4.53 9.34 -5.87
C ASN A 407 -5.17 8.82 -4.58
N GLY A 408 -4.90 9.47 -3.45
CA GLY A 408 -5.46 9.09 -2.16
C GLY A 408 -4.54 8.22 -1.30
N PRO A 409 -4.99 7.86 -0.08
CA PRO A 409 -4.22 7.05 0.86
C PRO A 409 -4.24 5.57 0.47
N VAL A 410 -3.09 4.90 0.62
CA VAL A 410 -2.97 3.47 0.34
C VAL A 410 -3.82 2.61 1.30
N LEU A 411 -4.14 3.13 2.50
CA LEU A 411 -4.89 2.40 3.51
C LEU A 411 -6.30 2.01 3.03
N ILE A 412 -6.97 2.88 2.27
CA ILE A 412 -8.32 2.55 1.75
C ILE A 412 -8.25 1.44 0.68
N ALA A 413 -7.17 1.39 -0.10
CA ALA A 413 -6.94 0.27 -1.03
C ALA A 413 -6.70 -1.04 -0.27
N ILE A 414 -5.94 -0.99 0.84
CA ILE A 414 -5.72 -2.15 1.72
C ILE A 414 -7.05 -2.63 2.34
N GLU A 415 -7.93 -1.71 2.77
CA GLU A 415 -9.26 -2.05 3.28
C GLU A 415 -10.10 -2.77 2.22
N ALA A 416 -10.15 -2.23 1.00
CA ALA A 416 -10.90 -2.84 -0.11
C ALA A 416 -10.36 -4.24 -0.47
N GLN A 417 -9.03 -4.41 -0.49
CA GLN A 417 -8.40 -5.71 -0.71
C GLN A 417 -8.73 -6.70 0.42
N ALA A 418 -8.66 -6.26 1.68
CA ALA A 418 -9.01 -7.11 2.81
C ALA A 418 -10.47 -7.58 2.74
N ASP A 419 -11.41 -6.68 2.41
CA ASP A 419 -12.83 -7.03 2.27
C ASP A 419 -13.07 -8.02 1.11
N TYR A 420 -12.33 -7.88 0.02
CA TYR A 420 -12.36 -8.86 -1.07
C TYR A 420 -11.82 -10.23 -0.63
N MET A 421 -10.70 -10.24 0.11
CA MET A 421 -10.12 -11.48 0.65
C MET A 421 -11.06 -12.17 1.66
N MET A 422 -11.76 -11.40 2.51
CA MET A 422 -12.76 -11.97 3.42
C MET A 422 -13.86 -12.72 2.66
N LYS A 423 -14.33 -12.17 1.53
CA LYS A 423 -15.34 -12.86 0.69
C LYS A 423 -14.82 -14.17 0.09
N LEU A 424 -13.55 -14.19 -0.36
CA LEU A 424 -12.94 -15.45 -0.86
C LEU A 424 -12.76 -16.48 0.25
N ILE A 425 -12.37 -16.06 1.46
CA ILE A 425 -12.22 -16.94 2.62
C ILE A 425 -13.58 -17.49 3.06
N ASP A 426 -14.64 -16.68 3.03
CA ASP A 426 -16.00 -17.13 3.30
C ASP A 426 -16.43 -18.22 2.31
N HIS A 427 -16.24 -17.98 1.01
CA HIS A 427 -16.49 -19.01 0.00
C HIS A 427 -15.65 -20.27 0.24
N TYR A 428 -14.38 -20.14 0.59
CA TYR A 428 -13.51 -21.26 0.88
C TYR A 428 -14.03 -22.11 2.05
N GLN A 429 -14.47 -21.48 3.14
CA GLN A 429 -14.97 -22.16 4.32
C GLN A 429 -16.34 -22.83 4.10
N THR A 430 -17.23 -22.13 3.39
CA THR A 430 -18.67 -22.49 3.38
C THR A 430 -19.11 -23.28 2.14
N THR A 431 -18.29 -23.37 1.08
CA THR A 431 -18.68 -24.02 -0.18
C THR A 431 -17.81 -25.20 -0.61
N ASN A 432 -17.12 -25.85 0.32
CA ASN A 432 -16.27 -27.03 0.09
C ASN A 432 -15.14 -26.82 -0.95
N ILE A 433 -14.70 -25.57 -1.15
CA ILE A 433 -13.60 -25.25 -2.05
C ILE A 433 -12.29 -25.84 -1.51
N ARG A 434 -11.54 -26.53 -2.36
CA ARG A 434 -10.19 -27.02 -2.08
C ARG A 434 -9.14 -25.97 -2.41
N SER A 435 -9.29 -25.34 -3.59
CA SER A 435 -8.37 -24.31 -4.04
C SER A 435 -9.05 -23.34 -5.00
N PHE A 436 -8.55 -22.11 -5.02
CA PHE A 436 -8.96 -21.06 -5.94
C PHE A 436 -7.72 -20.29 -6.42
N ALA A 437 -7.66 -19.97 -7.70
CA ALA A 437 -6.68 -19.09 -8.30
C ALA A 437 -7.33 -18.32 -9.46
N PRO A 438 -6.94 -17.09 -9.77
CA PRO A 438 -7.44 -16.44 -10.97
C PRO A 438 -6.99 -17.22 -12.21
N THR A 439 -7.81 -17.25 -13.25
CA THR A 439 -7.43 -17.84 -14.53
C THR A 439 -6.35 -17.01 -15.20
N ALA A 440 -5.49 -17.65 -15.97
CA ALA A 440 -4.46 -16.94 -16.76
C ALA A 440 -5.10 -16.00 -17.81
N GLU A 441 -6.25 -16.38 -18.35
CA GLU A 441 -7.05 -15.58 -19.29
C GLU A 441 -7.49 -14.26 -18.63
N ALA A 442 -8.17 -14.32 -17.48
CA ALA A 442 -8.63 -13.13 -16.78
C ALA A 442 -7.47 -12.19 -16.38
N VAL A 443 -6.33 -12.76 -15.94
CA VAL A 443 -5.14 -11.96 -15.64
C VAL A 443 -4.59 -11.27 -16.89
N ASN A 444 -4.46 -11.97 -18.01
CA ASN A 444 -3.92 -11.39 -19.25
C ASN A 444 -4.85 -10.30 -19.82
N GLU A 445 -6.16 -10.52 -19.83
CA GLU A 445 -7.14 -9.52 -20.27
C GLU A 445 -7.13 -8.28 -19.37
N PHE A 446 -6.97 -8.45 -18.05
CA PHE A 446 -6.79 -7.32 -17.15
C PHE A 446 -5.51 -6.54 -17.47
N ILE A 447 -4.40 -7.20 -17.75
CA ILE A 447 -3.14 -6.54 -18.12
C ILE A 447 -3.29 -5.79 -19.45
N GLU A 448 -3.98 -6.35 -20.44
CA GLU A 448 -4.27 -5.67 -21.70
C GLU A 448 -5.11 -4.41 -21.49
N PHE A 449 -6.19 -4.50 -20.71
CA PHE A 449 -7.01 -3.34 -20.33
C PHE A 449 -6.17 -2.27 -19.64
N LYS A 450 -5.36 -2.68 -18.64
CA LYS A 450 -4.46 -1.80 -17.89
C LYS A 450 -3.49 -1.07 -18.82
N ASP A 451 -2.83 -1.77 -19.75
CA ASP A 451 -1.86 -1.15 -20.66
C ASP A 451 -2.53 -0.16 -21.61
N HIS A 452 -3.74 -0.48 -22.08
CA HIS A 452 -4.52 0.47 -22.87
C HIS A 452 -4.86 1.73 -22.07
N PHE A 453 -5.33 1.58 -20.83
CA PHE A 453 -5.68 2.72 -19.97
C PHE A 453 -4.46 3.58 -19.63
N MET A 454 -3.32 2.97 -19.26
CA MET A 454 -2.11 3.67 -18.83
C MET A 454 -1.57 4.65 -19.87
N ARG A 455 -1.76 4.39 -21.17
CA ARG A 455 -1.37 5.31 -22.26
C ARG A 455 -2.03 6.68 -22.15
N ARG A 456 -3.16 6.78 -21.45
CA ARG A 456 -3.92 8.01 -21.25
C ARG A 456 -3.45 8.78 -20.01
N THR A 457 -2.54 8.22 -19.21
CA THR A 457 -2.10 8.77 -17.94
C THR A 457 -0.70 9.37 -18.06
N VAL A 458 -0.41 10.32 -17.17
CA VAL A 458 0.95 10.88 -17.00
C VAL A 458 1.91 9.87 -16.37
N TRP A 459 1.41 8.78 -15.82
CA TRP A 459 2.25 7.73 -15.22
C TRP A 459 3.10 7.01 -16.27
N ALA A 460 2.66 7.02 -17.52
CA ALA A 460 3.41 6.45 -18.66
C ALA A 460 4.42 7.44 -19.28
N ASP A 461 4.56 8.67 -18.77
CA ASP A 461 5.58 9.63 -19.24
C ASP A 461 7.00 9.14 -18.93
N GLY A 462 8.00 9.59 -19.69
CA GLY A 462 9.40 9.17 -19.60
C GLY A 462 10.15 9.66 -18.36
N CYS A 463 9.57 9.55 -17.15
CA CYS A 463 10.24 9.84 -15.88
C CYS A 463 10.62 8.55 -15.14
N ARG A 464 11.72 8.55 -14.39
CA ARG A 464 12.03 7.45 -13.47
C ARG A 464 11.09 7.46 -12.29
N SER A 465 10.32 6.40 -12.11
CA SER A 465 9.36 6.25 -11.03
C SER A 465 9.30 4.79 -10.57
N TRP A 466 9.04 4.54 -9.29
CA TRP A 466 8.79 3.20 -8.80
C TRP A 466 7.50 2.57 -9.40
N TYR A 467 6.69 3.36 -10.09
CA TYR A 467 5.52 2.90 -10.83
C TYR A 467 5.89 2.01 -12.03
N LYS A 468 7.13 2.12 -12.52
CA LYS A 468 7.67 1.44 -13.70
C LYS A 468 8.99 0.78 -13.34
N ALA A 469 9.02 -0.34 -12.73
CA ALA A 469 10.23 -1.08 -12.36
C ALA A 469 11.57 -0.29 -12.53
N THR A 470 12.40 -0.64 -13.52
CA THR A 470 13.72 0.00 -13.75
C THR A 470 13.78 0.86 -15.00
N ASP A 471 12.84 0.67 -15.95
CA ASP A 471 12.82 1.39 -17.23
C ASP A 471 11.88 2.61 -17.17
N PRO A 472 12.37 3.85 -17.31
CA PRO A 472 11.53 5.05 -17.37
C PRO A 472 10.45 5.02 -18.44
N ASN A 473 10.67 4.29 -19.53
CA ASN A 473 9.74 4.14 -20.64
C ASN A 473 9.01 2.79 -20.65
N GLY A 474 9.27 1.96 -19.64
CA GLY A 474 8.65 0.65 -19.47
C GLY A 474 7.16 0.72 -19.08
N PRO A 475 6.50 -0.43 -19.02
CA PRO A 475 5.10 -0.52 -18.62
C PRO A 475 4.90 -0.05 -17.16
N VAL A 476 3.74 0.54 -16.90
CA VAL A 476 3.33 0.89 -15.52
C VAL A 476 2.86 -0.39 -14.82
N THR A 477 3.70 -0.91 -13.94
CA THR A 477 3.43 -2.13 -13.17
C THR A 477 2.95 -1.85 -11.75
N GLY A 478 3.11 -0.60 -11.27
CA GLY A 478 2.83 -0.23 -9.90
C GLY A 478 1.37 0.14 -9.66
N LEU A 479 0.74 0.89 -10.55
CA LEU A 479 -0.52 1.54 -10.23
C LEU A 479 -1.75 0.87 -10.83
N TRP A 480 -2.88 1.05 -10.14
CA TRP A 480 -4.21 0.70 -10.63
C TRP A 480 -4.62 1.54 -11.84
N PRO A 481 -5.23 0.94 -12.88
CA PRO A 481 -5.71 1.67 -14.06
C PRO A 481 -7.05 2.39 -13.77
N GLY A 482 -7.02 3.36 -12.88
CA GLY A 482 -8.21 4.09 -12.47
C GLY A 482 -8.02 4.93 -11.20
N SER A 483 -9.09 5.58 -10.76
CA SER A 483 -9.11 6.31 -9.50
C SER A 483 -9.25 5.37 -8.30
N THR A 484 -9.07 5.91 -7.10
CA THR A 484 -9.31 5.19 -5.83
C THR A 484 -10.75 4.68 -5.73
N LEU A 485 -11.72 5.51 -6.09
CA LEU A 485 -13.13 5.11 -6.07
C LEU A 485 -13.41 3.98 -7.06
N HIS A 486 -12.82 4.05 -8.26
CA HIS A 486 -12.91 2.99 -9.26
C HIS A 486 -12.36 1.65 -8.73
N TYR A 487 -11.24 1.68 -7.99
CA TYR A 487 -10.67 0.48 -7.37
C TYR A 487 -11.58 -0.12 -6.31
N ILE A 488 -12.11 0.70 -5.40
CA ILE A 488 -13.07 0.26 -4.38
C ILE A 488 -14.30 -0.40 -5.04
N GLU A 489 -14.80 0.19 -6.12
CA GLU A 489 -15.93 -0.35 -6.85
C GLU A 489 -15.62 -1.65 -7.57
N ALA A 490 -14.44 -1.78 -8.17
CA ALA A 490 -13.99 -3.01 -8.83
C ALA A 490 -13.87 -4.19 -7.84
N LEU A 491 -13.51 -3.91 -6.58
CA LEU A 491 -13.36 -4.93 -5.53
C LEU A 491 -14.66 -5.20 -4.74
N ASN A 492 -15.76 -4.54 -5.08
CA ASN A 492 -17.00 -4.71 -4.32
C ASN A 492 -17.64 -6.10 -4.50
N GLU A 493 -17.33 -6.81 -5.60
CA GLU A 493 -17.88 -8.14 -5.88
C GLU A 493 -16.76 -9.10 -6.31
N VAL A 494 -16.84 -10.34 -5.83
CA VAL A 494 -16.00 -11.44 -6.32
C VAL A 494 -16.64 -12.01 -7.59
N ARG A 495 -15.94 -11.93 -8.70
CA ARG A 495 -16.38 -12.49 -9.99
C ARG A 495 -15.82 -13.89 -10.12
N LEU A 496 -16.57 -14.88 -9.63
CA LEU A 496 -16.08 -16.27 -9.61
C LEU A 496 -15.79 -16.84 -10.99
N ASP A 497 -16.35 -16.30 -12.06
CA ASP A 497 -16.05 -16.69 -13.45
C ASP A 497 -14.58 -16.41 -13.85
N ASP A 498 -13.93 -15.46 -13.17
CA ASP A 498 -12.51 -15.13 -13.39
C ASP A 498 -11.56 -16.10 -12.65
N TRP A 499 -12.10 -17.07 -11.87
CA TRP A 499 -11.33 -17.94 -10.98
C TRP A 499 -11.44 -19.42 -11.36
N ASP A 500 -10.29 -20.12 -11.39
CA ASP A 500 -10.24 -21.60 -11.40
C ASP A 500 -10.48 -22.10 -9.97
N VAL A 501 -11.69 -22.62 -9.72
CA VAL A 501 -12.11 -23.11 -8.41
C VAL A 501 -12.19 -24.64 -8.43
N LYS A 502 -11.47 -25.30 -7.53
CA LYS A 502 -11.49 -26.75 -7.33
C LYS A 502 -12.13 -27.10 -6.00
N TYR A 503 -12.87 -28.19 -5.96
CA TYR A 503 -13.64 -28.62 -4.80
C TYR A 503 -13.08 -29.92 -4.18
N ASN A 504 -13.34 -30.14 -2.89
CA ASN A 504 -13.08 -31.40 -2.21
C ASN A 504 -14.21 -32.41 -2.56
N GLY A 505 -14.16 -33.00 -3.76
CA GLY A 505 -15.17 -33.91 -4.23
C GLY A 505 -16.39 -33.21 -4.84
N ASN A 506 -17.60 -33.53 -4.35
CA ASN A 506 -18.82 -32.96 -4.91
C ASN A 506 -18.96 -31.46 -4.57
N ARG A 507 -19.10 -30.60 -5.62
CA ARG A 507 -19.26 -29.17 -5.45
C ARG A 507 -20.51 -28.72 -4.69
N PHE A 508 -21.50 -29.56 -4.58
CA PHE A 508 -22.74 -29.33 -3.82
C PHE A 508 -22.70 -29.90 -2.39
N ALA A 509 -21.57 -30.43 -1.92
CA ALA A 509 -21.43 -30.96 -0.56
C ALA A 509 -21.74 -29.92 0.53
N TRP A 510 -21.64 -28.61 0.21
CA TRP A 510 -21.99 -27.49 1.07
C TRP A 510 -23.49 -27.40 1.43
N LEU A 511 -24.38 -28.11 0.69
CA LEU A 511 -25.79 -28.23 1.03
C LEU A 511 -26.02 -29.02 2.33
N GLY A 512 -25.00 -29.77 2.77
CA GLY A 512 -25.00 -30.45 4.07
C GLY A 512 -26.06 -31.54 4.21
N ASN A 513 -26.68 -31.57 5.38
CA ASN A 513 -27.70 -32.57 5.77
C ASN A 513 -29.15 -32.15 5.40
N GLY A 514 -29.33 -31.03 4.72
CA GLY A 514 -30.64 -30.51 4.31
C GLY A 514 -31.29 -29.55 5.31
N TYR A 515 -30.64 -29.25 6.45
CA TYR A 515 -31.09 -28.23 7.38
C TYR A 515 -30.44 -26.89 7.09
N SER A 516 -31.20 -25.81 7.30
CA SER A 516 -30.67 -24.43 7.25
C SER A 516 -29.93 -24.07 8.55
N GLN A 517 -29.13 -23.01 8.51
CA GLN A 517 -28.54 -22.43 9.73
C GLN A 517 -29.60 -21.94 10.72
N THR A 518 -30.72 -21.41 10.19
CA THR A 518 -31.84 -20.91 11.01
C THR A 518 -32.51 -22.04 11.81
N GLU A 519 -32.62 -23.25 11.23
CA GLU A 519 -33.28 -24.38 11.88
C GLU A 519 -32.44 -25.00 13.02
N ILE A 520 -31.16 -24.69 13.10
CA ILE A 520 -30.29 -25.14 14.19
C ILE A 520 -30.43 -24.25 15.42
N ASP A 521 -30.76 -23.00 15.23
CA ASP A 521 -31.01 -22.03 16.30
C ASP A 521 -32.48 -22.15 16.74
N GLU A 522 -32.72 -22.84 17.85
CA GLU A 522 -34.04 -23.00 18.42
C GLU A 522 -34.72 -21.68 18.81
N THR A 523 -33.94 -20.59 18.89
CA THR A 523 -34.46 -19.25 19.22
C THR A 523 -34.74 -18.39 17.99
N ALA A 524 -34.40 -18.85 16.80
CA ALA A 524 -34.59 -18.11 15.56
C ALA A 524 -36.07 -18.11 15.11
N ASP A 525 -36.46 -17.06 14.44
CA ASP A 525 -37.75 -16.99 13.78
C ASP A 525 -37.71 -17.79 12.47
N TRP A 526 -38.36 -18.95 12.45
CA TRP A 526 -38.43 -19.81 11.25
C TRP A 526 -39.34 -19.26 10.16
N ALA A 527 -40.09 -18.19 10.44
CA ALA A 527 -40.93 -17.48 9.48
C ALA A 527 -40.35 -16.11 9.04
N TYR A 528 -39.05 -15.86 9.27
CA TYR A 528 -38.37 -14.60 9.01
C TYR A 528 -38.53 -14.05 7.58
N TYR A 529 -38.84 -14.91 6.61
CA TYR A 529 -39.07 -14.56 5.20
C TYR A 529 -40.45 -13.96 4.93
N ILE A 530 -41.38 -14.02 5.93
CA ILE A 530 -42.68 -13.32 5.86
C ILE A 530 -42.47 -11.89 6.37
N ARG A 531 -42.65 -10.92 5.50
CA ARG A 531 -42.34 -9.51 5.75
C ARG A 531 -43.55 -8.64 5.45
N ASP A 532 -43.67 -7.51 6.16
CA ASP A 532 -44.75 -6.51 5.94
C ASP A 532 -44.56 -5.69 4.65
N ARG A 533 -43.31 -5.62 4.17
CA ARG A 533 -42.92 -4.89 2.96
C ARG A 533 -41.77 -5.60 2.26
N ASP A 534 -41.57 -5.34 0.97
CA ASP A 534 -40.39 -5.80 0.26
C ASP A 534 -39.19 -4.95 0.62
N ASP A 535 -38.44 -5.38 1.63
CA ASP A 535 -37.17 -4.82 2.10
C ASP A 535 -35.97 -5.75 1.82
N GLY A 536 -36.19 -6.76 0.97
CA GLY A 536 -35.14 -7.64 0.49
C GLY A 536 -34.01 -6.86 -0.21
N GLU A 537 -32.78 -7.38 -0.10
CA GLU A 537 -31.66 -6.76 -0.81
C GLU A 537 -31.89 -6.84 -2.32
N TYR A 538 -31.82 -5.67 -2.98
CA TYR A 538 -31.81 -5.64 -4.43
C TYR A 538 -30.49 -6.16 -4.95
N HIS A 539 -30.51 -7.24 -5.70
CA HIS A 539 -29.36 -7.76 -6.44
C HIS A 539 -29.10 -6.99 -7.75
N SER A 540 -29.56 -5.75 -7.82
CA SER A 540 -29.30 -4.91 -8.97
C SER A 540 -27.85 -4.41 -8.99
N ARG A 541 -27.16 -4.53 -10.12
CA ARG A 541 -25.86 -3.89 -10.37
C ARG A 541 -25.99 -2.36 -10.47
N ASN A 542 -27.19 -1.83 -10.50
CA ASN A 542 -27.44 -0.40 -10.51
C ASN A 542 -27.19 0.19 -9.12
N LYS A 543 -26.01 0.80 -8.91
CA LYS A 543 -25.57 1.39 -7.65
C LYS A 543 -26.47 2.51 -7.13
N ARG A 544 -27.08 3.29 -8.00
CA ARG A 544 -28.02 4.34 -7.58
C ARG A 544 -29.21 3.77 -6.84
N LEU A 545 -29.77 2.66 -7.32
CA LEU A 545 -30.87 1.98 -6.65
C LEU A 545 -30.43 1.40 -5.30
N ARG A 546 -29.23 0.80 -5.23
CA ARG A 546 -28.69 0.27 -3.98
C ARG A 546 -28.44 1.37 -2.93
N ILE A 547 -27.93 2.51 -3.33
CA ILE A 547 -27.68 3.67 -2.44
C ILE A 547 -29.02 4.25 -1.94
N LEU A 548 -29.98 4.42 -2.82
CA LEU A 548 -31.31 4.95 -2.46
C LEU A 548 -32.05 4.03 -1.49
N ASN A 549 -31.95 2.72 -1.66
CA ASN A 549 -32.54 1.74 -0.75
C ASN A 549 -31.84 1.70 0.62
N LYS A 550 -30.52 1.79 0.67
CA LYS A 550 -29.76 1.80 1.94
C LYS A 550 -29.99 3.06 2.76
N SER A 551 -30.26 4.19 2.13
CA SER A 551 -30.48 5.44 2.85
C SER A 551 -31.90 5.57 3.46
N GLY A 552 -32.80 4.66 3.19
CA GLY A 552 -34.20 4.68 3.70
C GLY A 552 -35.02 5.88 3.28
N THR A 553 -34.54 6.72 2.36
CA THR A 553 -35.08 8.05 2.08
C THR A 553 -36.05 8.12 0.91
N ARG A 554 -36.26 7.02 0.16
CA ARG A 554 -37.34 6.94 -0.82
C ARG A 554 -37.78 5.49 -1.04
N GLN A 555 -39.05 5.20 -0.82
CA GLN A 555 -39.72 4.13 -1.54
C GLN A 555 -39.73 4.54 -3.02
N LEU A 556 -38.99 3.80 -3.86
CA LEU A 556 -39.04 4.02 -5.29
C LEU A 556 -40.38 3.48 -5.76
N GLU A 557 -41.28 4.37 -6.14
CA GLU A 557 -42.48 4.00 -6.89
C GLU A 557 -42.06 3.18 -8.13
N PRO A 558 -42.79 2.14 -8.52
CA PRO A 558 -42.44 1.33 -9.70
C PRO A 558 -42.15 2.11 -10.97
N THR A 559 -42.78 3.29 -11.11
CA THR A 559 -42.56 4.23 -12.21
C THR A 559 -41.20 4.92 -12.21
N ALA A 560 -40.47 4.96 -11.07
CA ALA A 560 -39.14 5.56 -11.00
C ALA A 560 -38.06 4.71 -11.71
N PHE A 561 -38.33 3.44 -11.97
CA PHE A 561 -37.40 2.55 -12.72
C PHE A 561 -37.32 2.89 -14.22
N THR A 562 -38.35 3.61 -14.77
CA THR A 562 -38.38 3.98 -16.20
C THR A 562 -37.68 5.29 -16.50
N VAL A 563 -37.29 6.08 -15.48
CA VAL A 563 -36.70 7.41 -15.65
C VAL A 563 -35.17 7.42 -15.78
N PHE A 564 -34.52 6.30 -15.53
CA PHE A 564 -33.09 6.24 -15.67
C PHE A 564 -32.70 5.64 -17.03
N PRO A 565 -32.08 6.39 -17.95
CA PRO A 565 -31.59 5.82 -19.20
C PRO A 565 -30.59 4.71 -18.88
N ARG A 566 -30.75 3.60 -19.58
CA ARG A 566 -29.72 2.55 -19.62
C ARG A 566 -28.45 3.19 -20.17
N ILE A 567 -27.41 3.26 -19.37
CA ILE A 567 -26.05 3.56 -19.83
C ILE A 567 -25.44 2.25 -20.29
#